data_51f8746b9f579bdc6f0b1a19d56c5a20
#
_entry.id   51f8746b9f579bdc6f0b1a19d56c5a20
#
_cell.length_a   1.000
_cell.length_b   1.000
_cell.length_c   1.000
_cell.angle_alpha   90.00
_cell.angle_beta   90.00
_cell.angle_gamma   90.00
#
_symmetry.space_group_name_H-M   'P 1'
#
loop_
_entity.id
_entity.type
_entity.pdbx_description
1 polymer ?
#
loop_
_entity_poly.entity_id
_entity_poly.type
_entity_poly.pdbx_seq_one_letter_code
_entity_poly.pdbx_strand_id
1 'polypeptide(L)'
;MSRILVIGDIHGGLRGLHQIMERAEVTTNDTLIFLGDYVDGWSQSPQVIDFLIELGKKQNCIFIRGNHDELVLDWLENRNENIDEGMWFKHGGEATVNAYSKLSEAHKNVHIEFLKSLQNYYLDDQNRLFIHAGFTNMNGVLYEYFPKLYYWDRTLWETAVALDERIEKTSVFYPKRFKIYNEIYIGHTPTTHIGDAIPLNKACVWNIDTGAAFKGKITILDINTKEYWQSECLNQLYFDEKGRN
;
A
#
# COMPACT_ATOMS: atom_id res chain seq x y z
N MET A 1 0.55 -18.75 -17.78
CA MET A 1 1.17 -17.43 -18.03
C MET A 1 1.49 -16.84 -16.69
N SER A 2 2.59 -16.10 -16.56
CA SER A 2 2.89 -15.43 -15.31
C SER A 2 1.93 -14.24 -15.14
N ARG A 3 1.26 -14.15 -13.99
CA ARG A 3 0.38 -13.03 -13.66
C ARG A 3 1.21 -11.92 -12.99
N ILE A 4 0.68 -10.71 -13.04
CA ILE A 4 1.16 -9.61 -12.21
C ILE A 4 0.02 -9.26 -11.24
N LEU A 5 0.27 -9.47 -9.96
CA LEU A 5 -0.70 -9.32 -8.90
C LEU A 5 -0.31 -8.14 -8.02
N VAL A 6 -1.23 -7.20 -7.82
CA VAL A 6 -1.01 -6.01 -6.99
C VAL A 6 -1.73 -6.18 -5.66
N ILE A 7 -1.04 -5.90 -4.56
CA ILE A 7 -1.54 -6.03 -3.20
C ILE A 7 -1.63 -4.63 -2.57
N GLY A 8 -2.80 -4.30 -2.03
CA GLY A 8 -3.03 -3.06 -1.29
C GLY A 8 -2.48 -3.10 0.14
N ASP A 9 -2.89 -2.11 0.92
CA ASP A 9 -2.46 -1.90 2.30
C ASP A 9 -2.71 -3.12 3.18
N ILE A 10 -1.80 -3.42 4.12
CA ILE A 10 -1.79 -4.64 4.96
C ILE A 10 -1.98 -4.32 6.43
N HIS A 11 -1.30 -3.28 6.92
CA HIS A 11 -1.43 -2.75 8.27
C HIS A 11 -1.26 -3.78 9.40
N GLY A 12 -0.22 -4.63 9.32
CA GLY A 12 0.03 -5.68 10.32
C GLY A 12 -0.93 -6.86 10.24
N GLY A 13 -1.76 -6.93 9.20
CA GLY A 13 -2.81 -7.92 9.00
C GLY A 13 -2.34 -9.24 8.39
N LEU A 14 -1.37 -9.92 8.99
CA LEU A 14 -0.78 -11.16 8.45
C LEU A 14 -1.81 -12.24 8.12
N ARG A 15 -2.83 -12.42 8.98
CA ARG A 15 -3.89 -13.43 8.76
C ARG A 15 -4.65 -13.14 7.46
N GLY A 16 -4.97 -11.87 7.20
CA GLY A 16 -5.60 -11.45 5.95
C GLY A 16 -4.69 -11.60 4.75
N LEU A 17 -3.40 -11.29 4.90
CA LEU A 17 -2.40 -11.49 3.84
C LEU A 17 -2.32 -12.96 3.43
N HIS A 18 -2.25 -13.89 4.37
CA HIS A 18 -2.28 -15.32 4.07
C HIS A 18 -3.55 -15.74 3.32
N GLN A 19 -4.71 -15.24 3.72
CA GLN A 19 -5.97 -15.56 3.05
C GLN A 19 -5.99 -15.10 1.59
N ILE A 20 -5.50 -13.90 1.28
CA ILE A 20 -5.50 -13.43 -0.12
C ILE A 20 -4.50 -14.21 -0.98
N MET A 21 -3.34 -14.57 -0.42
CA MET A 21 -2.35 -15.39 -1.13
C MET A 21 -2.93 -16.77 -1.50
N GLU A 22 -3.66 -17.39 -0.56
CA GLU A 22 -4.33 -18.67 -0.77
C GLU A 22 -5.49 -18.54 -1.77
N ARG A 23 -6.38 -17.56 -1.57
CA ARG A 23 -7.58 -17.37 -2.42
C ARG A 23 -7.23 -17.03 -3.86
N ALA A 24 -6.17 -16.29 -4.09
CA ALA A 24 -5.65 -15.98 -5.41
C ALA A 24 -4.80 -17.11 -6.00
N GLU A 25 -4.59 -18.20 -5.25
CA GLU A 25 -3.73 -19.34 -5.65
C GLU A 25 -2.38 -18.85 -6.18
N VAL A 26 -1.71 -17.98 -5.40
CA VAL A 26 -0.43 -17.36 -5.78
C VAL A 26 0.65 -18.43 -5.94
N THR A 27 1.38 -18.36 -7.04
CA THR A 27 2.47 -19.29 -7.38
C THR A 27 3.80 -18.55 -7.53
N THR A 28 4.91 -19.27 -7.51
CA THR A 28 6.25 -18.73 -7.72
C THR A 28 6.47 -18.16 -9.13
N ASN A 29 5.56 -18.41 -10.07
CA ASN A 29 5.60 -17.82 -11.40
C ASN A 29 4.97 -16.42 -11.48
N ASP A 30 4.20 -16.03 -10.45
CA ASP A 30 3.55 -14.74 -10.41
C ASP A 30 4.53 -13.64 -9.95
N THR A 31 4.40 -12.45 -10.49
CA THR A 31 5.06 -11.24 -9.96
C THR A 31 4.12 -10.54 -9.00
N LEU A 32 4.59 -10.24 -7.81
CA LEU A 32 3.82 -9.57 -6.78
C LEU A 32 4.30 -8.12 -6.61
N ILE A 33 3.36 -7.17 -6.62
CA ILE A 33 3.65 -5.76 -6.38
C ILE A 33 2.85 -5.32 -5.15
N PHE A 34 3.56 -5.00 -4.08
CA PHE A 34 2.98 -4.54 -2.83
C PHE A 34 3.01 -3.01 -2.78
N LEU A 35 1.87 -2.39 -2.54
CA LEU A 35 1.74 -0.92 -2.61
C LEU A 35 2.15 -0.17 -1.34
N GLY A 36 2.61 -0.86 -0.30
CA GLY A 36 3.05 -0.22 0.94
C GLY A 36 2.07 -0.37 2.10
N ASP A 37 2.34 0.33 3.20
CA ASP A 37 1.62 0.28 4.46
C ASP A 37 1.51 -1.16 5.00
N TYR A 38 2.68 -1.77 5.22
CA TYR A 38 2.79 -3.13 5.76
C TYR A 38 2.51 -3.19 7.25
N VAL A 39 2.74 -2.10 7.94
CA VAL A 39 2.78 -1.97 9.41
C VAL A 39 1.66 -1.06 9.91
N ASP A 40 1.53 -0.96 11.23
CA ASP A 40 0.55 -0.16 11.97
C ASP A 40 -0.90 -0.65 11.83
N GLY A 41 -1.64 -0.58 12.93
CA GLY A 41 -3.04 -1.01 13.00
C GLY A 41 -3.22 -2.34 13.75
N TRP A 42 -2.88 -3.48 13.15
CA TRP A 42 -2.99 -4.79 13.78
C TRP A 42 -1.66 -5.24 14.39
N SER A 43 -1.71 -6.22 15.30
CA SER A 43 -0.58 -6.60 16.16
C SER A 43 0.58 -7.33 15.47
N GLN A 44 0.44 -7.75 14.21
CA GLN A 44 1.40 -8.62 13.55
C GLN A 44 2.34 -7.88 12.56
N SER A 45 2.60 -6.57 12.78
CA SER A 45 3.51 -5.79 11.93
C SER A 45 4.89 -6.45 11.73
N PRO A 46 5.61 -6.89 12.78
CA PRO A 46 6.89 -7.58 12.58
C PRO A 46 6.77 -8.85 11.76
N GLN A 47 5.73 -9.65 12.01
CA GLN A 47 5.53 -10.92 11.31
C GLN A 47 5.15 -10.70 9.83
N VAL A 48 4.48 -9.60 9.49
CA VAL A 48 4.27 -9.19 8.09
C VAL A 48 5.60 -8.92 7.43
N ILE A 49 6.49 -8.14 8.06
CA ILE A 49 7.82 -7.84 7.52
C ILE A 49 8.64 -9.12 7.35
N ASP A 50 8.66 -10.01 8.35
CA ASP A 50 9.32 -11.32 8.24
C ASP A 50 8.81 -12.13 7.04
N PHE A 51 7.47 -12.18 6.87
CA PHE A 51 6.85 -12.89 5.76
C PHE A 51 7.26 -12.30 4.41
N LEU A 52 7.26 -10.98 4.26
CA LEU A 52 7.62 -10.30 3.01
C LEU A 52 9.09 -10.49 2.66
N ILE A 53 9.98 -10.44 3.65
CA ILE A 53 11.43 -10.74 3.45
C ILE A 53 11.62 -12.16 2.92
N GLU A 54 10.96 -13.15 3.53
CA GLU A 54 11.08 -14.54 3.10
C GLU A 54 10.41 -14.81 1.75
N LEU A 55 9.32 -14.11 1.45
CA LEU A 55 8.63 -14.19 0.17
C LEU A 55 9.50 -13.63 -0.96
N GLY A 56 10.13 -12.47 -0.75
CA GLY A 56 11.03 -11.85 -1.73
C GLY A 56 12.27 -12.66 -2.08
N LYS A 57 12.68 -13.62 -1.22
CA LYS A 57 13.76 -14.58 -1.54
C LYS A 57 13.32 -15.69 -2.48
N LYS A 58 12.02 -15.96 -2.56
CA LYS A 58 11.45 -17.14 -3.27
C LYS A 58 10.71 -16.77 -4.55
N GLN A 59 10.31 -15.51 -4.69
CA GLN A 59 9.41 -15.06 -5.74
C GLN A 59 9.78 -13.65 -6.18
N ASN A 60 9.43 -13.27 -7.40
CA ASN A 60 9.61 -11.92 -7.89
C ASN A 60 8.63 -10.97 -7.17
N CYS A 61 9.16 -10.14 -6.27
CA CYS A 61 8.40 -9.18 -5.50
C CYS A 61 8.94 -7.76 -5.69
N ILE A 62 8.04 -6.81 -5.81
CA ILE A 62 8.33 -5.38 -5.80
C ILE A 62 7.63 -4.81 -4.56
N PHE A 63 8.41 -4.18 -3.70
CA PHE A 63 7.91 -3.60 -2.45
C PHE A 63 7.98 -2.09 -2.52
N ILE A 64 6.81 -1.44 -2.48
CA ILE A 64 6.68 0.02 -2.51
C ILE A 64 6.52 0.51 -1.07
N ARG A 65 7.04 1.71 -0.80
CA ARG A 65 7.00 2.36 0.50
C ARG A 65 5.65 3.01 0.73
N GLY A 66 5.00 2.70 1.85
CA GLY A 66 3.89 3.45 2.39
C GLY A 66 4.34 4.48 3.44
N ASN A 67 3.45 5.37 3.83
CA ASN A 67 3.75 6.38 4.84
C ASN A 67 3.90 5.78 6.25
N HIS A 68 3.19 4.73 6.56
CA HIS A 68 3.35 4.00 7.83
C HIS A 68 4.70 3.27 7.89
N ASP A 69 5.19 2.74 6.78
CA ASP A 69 6.51 2.10 6.69
C ASP A 69 7.64 3.10 6.95
N GLU A 70 7.52 4.35 6.46
CA GLU A 70 8.46 5.43 6.74
C GLU A 70 8.44 5.83 8.21
N LEU A 71 7.25 5.97 8.82
CA LEU A 71 7.12 6.31 10.25
C LEU A 71 7.79 5.26 11.14
N VAL A 72 7.56 3.97 10.85
CA VAL A 72 8.21 2.87 11.60
C VAL A 72 9.71 2.84 11.37
N LEU A 73 10.19 3.11 10.15
CA LEU A 73 11.62 3.22 9.87
C LEU A 73 12.27 4.36 10.65
N ASP A 74 11.65 5.55 10.65
CA ASP A 74 12.12 6.71 11.41
C ASP A 74 12.19 6.39 12.92
N TRP A 75 11.17 5.73 13.46
CA TRP A 75 11.14 5.32 14.85
C TRP A 75 12.23 4.27 15.18
N LEU A 76 12.40 3.23 14.37
CA LEU A 76 13.42 2.20 14.58
C LEU A 76 14.85 2.75 14.51
N GLU A 77 15.08 3.80 13.72
CA GLU A 77 16.36 4.50 13.62
C GLU A 77 16.53 5.63 14.63
N ASN A 78 15.59 5.81 15.57
CA ASN A 78 15.58 6.89 16.57
C ASN A 78 15.56 8.29 15.96
N ARG A 79 14.96 8.48 14.78
CA ARG A 79 14.74 9.79 14.12
C ARG A 79 13.39 10.38 14.54
N ASN A 80 13.13 10.41 15.84
CA ASN A 80 11.83 10.77 16.43
C ASN A 80 11.40 12.22 16.14
N GLU A 81 12.32 13.10 15.78
CA GLU A 81 12.03 14.47 15.33
C GLU A 81 11.17 14.52 14.05
N ASN A 82 11.12 13.44 13.29
CA ASN A 82 10.30 13.30 12.08
C ASN A 82 8.87 12.83 12.37
N ILE A 83 8.58 12.44 13.62
CA ILE A 83 7.36 11.75 14.01
C ILE A 83 6.53 12.61 14.96
N ASP A 84 5.27 12.89 14.61
CA ASP A 84 4.27 13.27 15.62
C ASP A 84 3.75 11.98 16.27
N GLU A 85 4.34 11.62 17.41
CA GLU A 85 4.05 10.36 18.11
C GLU A 85 2.56 10.27 18.50
N GLY A 86 1.96 11.36 18.95
CA GLY A 86 0.56 11.38 19.33
C GLY A 86 -0.37 11.09 18.16
N MET A 87 -0.06 11.66 16.99
CA MET A 87 -0.78 11.40 15.76
C MET A 87 -0.53 9.97 15.27
N TRP A 88 0.74 9.52 15.25
CA TRP A 88 1.10 8.18 14.79
C TRP A 88 0.43 7.08 15.62
N PHE A 89 0.43 7.21 16.96
CA PHE A 89 -0.23 6.25 17.85
C PHE A 89 -1.74 6.17 17.60
N LYS A 90 -2.40 7.31 17.42
CA LYS A 90 -3.80 7.36 16.97
C LYS A 90 -4.05 6.62 15.65
N HIS A 91 -3.04 6.57 14.79
CA HIS A 91 -3.11 5.91 13.49
C HIS A 91 -2.53 4.49 13.49
N GLY A 92 -2.44 3.84 14.65
CA GLY A 92 -2.11 2.42 14.78
C GLY A 92 -0.65 2.12 15.11
N GLY A 93 0.21 3.13 15.26
CA GLY A 93 1.62 2.96 15.58
C GLY A 93 1.84 2.29 16.94
N GLU A 94 0.96 2.51 17.93
CA GLU A 94 1.05 1.87 19.25
C GLU A 94 1.09 0.33 19.15
N ALA A 95 0.29 -0.27 18.27
CA ALA A 95 0.29 -1.72 18.06
C ALA A 95 1.65 -2.22 17.54
N THR A 96 2.26 -1.45 16.63
CA THR A 96 3.59 -1.75 16.09
C THR A 96 4.67 -1.63 17.15
N VAL A 97 4.71 -0.53 17.91
CA VAL A 97 5.68 -0.33 19.01
C VAL A 97 5.59 -1.48 20.03
N ASN A 98 4.37 -1.86 20.44
CA ASN A 98 4.13 -2.96 21.35
C ASN A 98 4.61 -4.31 20.79
N ALA A 99 4.43 -4.56 19.50
CA ALA A 99 4.90 -5.78 18.85
C ALA A 99 6.43 -5.81 18.75
N TYR A 100 7.06 -4.71 18.34
CA TYR A 100 8.52 -4.60 18.21
C TYR A 100 9.26 -4.62 19.55
N SER A 101 8.63 -4.24 20.67
CA SER A 101 9.24 -4.29 22.00
C SER A 101 9.71 -5.69 22.40
N LYS A 102 9.16 -6.73 21.78
CA LYS A 102 9.47 -8.15 22.03
C LYS A 102 10.61 -8.69 21.17
N LEU A 103 11.11 -7.90 20.21
CA LEU A 103 12.14 -8.33 19.27
C LEU A 103 13.54 -7.96 19.78
N SER A 104 14.54 -8.78 19.43
CA SER A 104 15.94 -8.44 19.63
C SER A 104 16.38 -7.32 18.67
N GLU A 105 17.41 -6.56 19.06
CA GLU A 105 18.01 -5.53 18.19
C GLU A 105 18.51 -6.11 16.86
N ALA A 106 19.05 -7.32 16.88
CA ALA A 106 19.49 -8.01 15.65
C ALA A 106 18.31 -8.24 14.68
N HIS A 107 17.12 -8.61 15.19
CA HIS A 107 15.92 -8.79 14.39
C HIS A 107 15.40 -7.45 13.85
N LYS A 108 15.36 -6.41 14.69
CA LYS A 108 14.98 -5.06 14.26
C LYS A 108 15.89 -4.53 13.15
N ASN A 109 17.19 -4.79 13.22
CA ASN A 109 18.12 -4.40 12.17
C ASN A 109 17.83 -5.04 10.82
N VAL A 110 17.38 -6.30 10.79
CA VAL A 110 16.93 -6.96 9.55
C VAL A 110 15.71 -6.21 8.95
N HIS A 111 14.76 -5.81 9.79
CA HIS A 111 13.59 -5.07 9.35
C HIS A 111 13.95 -3.65 8.88
N ILE A 112 14.88 -2.96 9.55
CA ILE A 112 15.39 -1.66 9.11
C ILE A 112 15.96 -1.75 7.69
N GLU A 113 16.78 -2.77 7.41
CA GLU A 113 17.35 -2.93 6.07
C GLU A 113 16.27 -3.23 5.01
N PHE A 114 15.25 -4.01 5.34
CA PHE A 114 14.10 -4.22 4.46
C PHE A 114 13.35 -2.91 4.21
N LEU A 115 12.98 -2.16 5.25
CA LEU A 115 12.28 -0.89 5.14
C LEU A 115 13.07 0.16 4.35
N LYS A 116 14.40 0.18 4.47
CA LYS A 116 15.29 1.02 3.65
C LYS A 116 15.24 0.65 2.18
N SER A 117 15.10 -0.63 1.87
CA SER A 117 15.10 -1.14 0.50
C SER A 117 13.81 -0.85 -0.29
N LEU A 118 12.74 -0.40 0.38
CA LEU A 118 11.46 -0.10 -0.24
C LEU A 118 11.57 0.99 -1.30
N GLN A 119 10.92 0.75 -2.44
CA GLN A 119 10.91 1.69 -3.57
C GLN A 119 9.82 2.76 -3.36
N ASN A 120 10.07 3.95 -3.85
CA ASN A 120 9.05 5.02 -3.81
C ASN A 120 7.93 4.79 -4.83
N TYR A 121 8.23 4.20 -5.95
CA TYR A 121 7.30 3.80 -7.00
C TYR A 121 7.95 2.75 -7.91
N TYR A 122 7.14 2.07 -8.71
CA TYR A 122 7.58 1.21 -9.80
C TYR A 122 6.85 1.59 -11.09
N LEU A 123 7.57 1.63 -12.20
CA LEU A 123 7.03 1.89 -13.53
C LEU A 123 7.40 0.70 -14.41
N ASP A 124 6.42 0.02 -14.98
CA ASP A 124 6.64 -1.13 -15.83
C ASP A 124 6.79 -0.76 -17.33
N ASP A 125 7.16 -1.76 -18.13
CA ASP A 125 7.37 -1.60 -19.58
C ASP A 125 6.08 -1.25 -20.37
N GLN A 126 4.91 -1.43 -19.76
CA GLN A 126 3.62 -1.05 -20.32
C GLN A 126 3.16 0.34 -19.89
N ASN A 127 4.07 1.14 -19.31
CA ASN A 127 3.78 2.46 -18.77
C ASN A 127 2.64 2.47 -17.74
N ARG A 128 2.61 1.45 -16.87
CA ARG A 128 1.73 1.38 -15.70
C ARG A 128 2.52 1.76 -14.46
N LEU A 129 2.00 2.72 -13.72
CA LEU A 129 2.62 3.24 -12.50
C LEU A 129 2.03 2.55 -11.28
N PHE A 130 2.92 2.06 -10.39
CA PHE A 130 2.59 1.53 -9.07
C PHE A 130 3.22 2.43 -8.03
N ILE A 131 2.41 3.00 -7.14
CA ILE A 131 2.83 3.98 -6.16
C ILE A 131 1.88 3.92 -4.96
N HIS A 132 2.36 4.22 -3.75
CA HIS A 132 1.49 4.11 -2.59
C HIS A 132 0.37 5.13 -2.60
N ALA A 133 0.68 6.42 -2.76
CA ALA A 133 -0.31 7.50 -2.65
C ALA A 133 -0.48 8.29 -3.95
N GLY A 134 0.59 8.91 -4.44
CA GLY A 134 0.49 9.70 -5.66
C GLY A 134 1.70 10.57 -5.96
N PHE A 135 1.49 11.58 -6.78
CA PHE A 135 2.48 12.57 -7.18
C PHE A 135 1.75 13.83 -7.66
N THR A 136 2.39 14.99 -7.58
CA THR A 136 1.80 16.28 -7.95
C THR A 136 2.37 16.86 -9.24
N ASN A 137 3.58 16.45 -9.64
CA ASN A 137 4.24 17.00 -10.80
C ASN A 137 3.51 16.67 -12.11
N MET A 138 3.21 17.71 -12.90
CA MET A 138 2.47 17.60 -14.16
C MET A 138 3.26 16.94 -15.31
N ASN A 139 4.55 16.66 -15.11
CA ASN A 139 5.40 15.95 -16.06
C ASN A 139 5.62 14.48 -15.67
N GLY A 140 5.02 14.03 -14.56
CA GLY A 140 5.06 12.65 -14.11
C GLY A 140 5.93 12.41 -12.88
N VAL A 141 5.88 11.18 -12.41
CA VAL A 141 6.52 10.73 -11.16
C VAL A 141 8.03 10.97 -11.15
N LEU A 142 8.70 10.84 -12.27
CA LEU A 142 10.16 11.06 -12.40
C LEU A 142 10.59 12.50 -12.11
N TYR A 143 9.67 13.44 -12.16
CA TYR A 143 9.91 14.88 -11.97
C TYR A 143 9.38 15.39 -10.63
N GLU A 144 8.93 14.50 -9.74
CA GLU A 144 8.44 14.91 -8.43
C GLU A 144 9.58 15.46 -7.56
N TYR A 145 9.39 16.68 -7.04
CA TYR A 145 10.39 17.37 -6.23
C TYR A 145 10.40 16.96 -4.77
N PHE A 146 9.26 16.47 -4.27
CA PHE A 146 9.06 16.14 -2.88
C PHE A 146 8.80 14.64 -2.72
N PRO A 147 9.82 13.82 -2.44
CA PRO A 147 9.66 12.36 -2.36
C PRO A 147 8.58 11.89 -1.38
N LYS A 148 8.31 12.65 -0.32
CA LYS A 148 7.22 12.32 0.63
C LYS A 148 5.84 12.27 -0.05
N LEU A 149 5.62 12.96 -1.16
CA LEU A 149 4.35 12.91 -1.89
C LEU A 149 4.07 11.51 -2.47
N TYR A 150 5.09 10.73 -2.79
CA TYR A 150 4.88 9.37 -3.29
C TYR A 150 4.04 8.51 -2.34
N TYR A 151 4.11 8.80 -1.03
CA TYR A 151 3.41 8.03 -0.01
C TYR A 151 2.52 8.87 0.94
N TRP A 152 2.36 10.18 0.68
CA TRP A 152 1.46 11.07 1.44
C TRP A 152 0.43 11.83 0.59
N ASP A 153 0.55 11.84 -0.75
CA ASP A 153 -0.38 12.59 -1.60
C ASP A 153 -1.79 12.00 -1.55
N ARG A 154 -2.79 12.85 -1.46
CA ARG A 154 -4.20 12.47 -1.63
C ARG A 154 -4.82 13.08 -2.87
N THR A 155 -4.15 14.07 -3.46
CA THR A 155 -4.72 14.87 -4.57
C THR A 155 -4.85 14.07 -5.86
N LEU A 156 -4.03 13.04 -6.05
CA LEU A 156 -4.16 12.16 -7.23
C LEU A 156 -5.51 11.43 -7.21
N TRP A 157 -5.82 10.77 -6.08
CA TRP A 157 -7.08 10.02 -5.91
C TRP A 157 -8.29 10.94 -5.87
N GLU A 158 -8.23 12.04 -5.10
CA GLU A 158 -9.32 13.02 -5.01
C GLU A 158 -9.64 13.61 -6.38
N THR A 159 -8.61 13.93 -7.21
CA THR A 159 -8.81 14.40 -8.58
C THR A 159 -9.46 13.32 -9.46
N ALA A 160 -9.08 12.05 -9.30
CA ALA A 160 -9.67 10.96 -10.07
C ALA A 160 -11.16 10.76 -9.71
N VAL A 161 -11.50 10.82 -8.43
CA VAL A 161 -12.89 10.69 -7.95
C VAL A 161 -13.75 11.88 -8.38
N ALA A 162 -13.19 13.09 -8.36
CA ALA A 162 -13.91 14.33 -8.71
C ALA A 162 -14.05 14.55 -10.22
N LEU A 163 -13.32 13.79 -11.05
CA LEU A 163 -13.34 13.97 -12.50
C LEU A 163 -14.70 13.56 -13.08
N ASP A 164 -15.34 14.50 -13.80
CA ASP A 164 -16.55 14.21 -14.57
C ASP A 164 -16.21 13.27 -15.74
N GLU A 165 -16.80 12.10 -15.77
CA GLU A 165 -16.57 11.06 -16.79
C GLU A 165 -16.90 11.53 -18.23
N ARG A 166 -17.66 12.61 -18.39
CA ARG A 166 -17.97 13.23 -19.68
C ARG A 166 -16.81 14.04 -20.26
N ILE A 167 -15.78 14.34 -19.45
CA ILE A 167 -14.59 15.08 -19.92
C ILE A 167 -13.67 14.11 -20.66
N GLU A 168 -13.60 14.24 -21.99
CA GLU A 168 -12.74 13.42 -22.83
C GLU A 168 -11.26 13.66 -22.55
N LYS A 169 -10.42 12.63 -22.72
CA LYS A 169 -8.95 12.73 -22.54
C LYS A 169 -8.28 13.79 -23.43
N THR A 170 -8.87 14.13 -24.56
CA THR A 170 -8.40 15.18 -25.50
C THR A 170 -8.67 16.58 -24.99
N SER A 171 -9.63 16.76 -24.10
CA SER A 171 -10.02 18.06 -23.54
C SER A 171 -8.86 18.74 -22.80
N VAL A 172 -8.82 20.07 -22.83
CA VAL A 172 -7.90 20.89 -22.01
C VAL A 172 -8.23 20.81 -20.52
N PHE A 173 -9.47 20.45 -20.18
CA PHE A 173 -9.93 20.27 -18.80
C PHE A 173 -9.59 18.90 -18.22
N TYR A 174 -9.14 17.93 -19.04
CA TYR A 174 -8.75 16.63 -18.55
C TYR A 174 -7.41 16.73 -17.79
N PRO A 175 -7.30 16.17 -16.57
CA PRO A 175 -6.09 16.31 -15.76
C PRO A 175 -4.85 15.79 -16.46
N LYS A 176 -3.82 16.63 -16.59
CA LYS A 176 -2.60 16.29 -17.31
C LYS A 176 -1.91 15.06 -16.75
N ARG A 177 -1.91 14.88 -15.43
CA ARG A 177 -1.34 13.70 -14.73
C ARG A 177 -1.92 12.37 -15.23
N PHE A 178 -3.20 12.33 -15.60
CA PHE A 178 -3.88 11.12 -16.10
C PHE A 178 -3.64 10.83 -17.58
N LYS A 179 -2.89 11.69 -18.28
CA LYS A 179 -2.49 11.44 -19.67
C LYS A 179 -1.12 10.79 -19.78
N ILE A 180 -0.35 10.71 -18.67
CA ILE A 180 1.05 10.28 -18.67
C ILE A 180 1.16 8.75 -18.66
N TYR A 181 0.33 8.08 -17.88
CA TYR A 181 0.38 6.65 -17.66
C TYR A 181 -0.86 5.96 -18.23
N ASN A 182 -0.68 4.71 -18.63
CA ASN A 182 -1.80 3.89 -19.09
C ASN A 182 -2.73 3.53 -17.93
N GLU A 183 -2.15 3.14 -16.80
CA GLU A 183 -2.84 2.85 -15.55
C GLU A 183 -1.96 3.29 -14.37
N ILE A 184 -2.59 3.66 -13.27
CA ILE A 184 -1.92 4.00 -12.01
C ILE A 184 -2.57 3.17 -10.91
N TYR A 185 -1.75 2.44 -10.13
CA TYR A 185 -2.22 1.62 -9.01
C TYR A 185 -1.77 2.25 -7.70
N ILE A 186 -2.74 2.49 -6.79
CA ILE A 186 -2.51 3.15 -5.50
C ILE A 186 -3.15 2.41 -4.32
N GLY A 187 -2.69 2.73 -3.12
CA GLY A 187 -3.28 2.41 -1.81
C GLY A 187 -3.65 3.68 -1.04
N HIS A 188 -3.26 3.75 0.24
CA HIS A 188 -3.20 4.93 1.11
C HIS A 188 -4.55 5.53 1.53
N THR A 189 -5.49 5.67 0.62
CA THR A 189 -6.79 6.29 0.90
C THR A 189 -7.88 5.25 0.76
N PRO A 190 -8.45 4.75 1.88
CA PRO A 190 -9.39 3.65 1.83
C PRO A 190 -10.61 3.92 0.94
N THR A 191 -10.93 2.97 0.06
CA THR A 191 -12.13 3.04 -0.79
C THR A 191 -13.41 3.10 0.03
N THR A 192 -13.38 2.58 1.27
CA THR A 192 -14.47 2.67 2.24
C THR A 192 -14.87 4.09 2.65
N HIS A 193 -14.07 5.10 2.33
CA HIS A 193 -14.44 6.50 2.54
C HIS A 193 -15.50 7.00 1.55
N ILE A 194 -15.63 6.35 0.40
CA ILE A 194 -16.54 6.77 -0.68
C ILE A 194 -17.48 5.67 -1.15
N GLY A 195 -17.36 4.44 -0.61
CA GLY A 195 -18.19 3.31 -1.01
C GLY A 195 -17.90 2.04 -0.23
N ASP A 196 -17.96 0.92 -0.91
CA ASP A 196 -17.74 -0.39 -0.36
C ASP A 196 -16.24 -0.75 -0.26
N ALA A 197 -15.93 -1.77 0.56
CA ALA A 197 -14.58 -2.31 0.70
C ALA A 197 -14.18 -3.17 -0.51
N ILE A 198 -14.17 -2.58 -1.71
CA ILE A 198 -13.75 -3.20 -2.97
C ILE A 198 -12.76 -2.30 -3.72
N PRO A 199 -11.90 -2.84 -4.60
CA PRO A 199 -11.08 -2.02 -5.48
C PRO A 199 -11.93 -1.09 -6.34
N LEU A 200 -11.48 0.16 -6.49
CA LEU A 200 -12.19 1.14 -7.29
C LEU A 200 -11.30 1.67 -8.42
N ASN A 201 -11.89 1.81 -9.61
CA ASN A 201 -11.27 2.47 -10.74
C ASN A 201 -11.94 3.82 -11.00
N LYS A 202 -11.14 4.89 -11.09
CA LYS A 202 -11.56 6.21 -11.54
C LYS A 202 -10.52 6.77 -12.50
N ALA A 203 -10.97 7.21 -13.69
CA ALA A 203 -10.09 7.56 -14.79
C ALA A 203 -9.10 6.43 -15.13
N CYS A 204 -7.79 6.66 -15.01
CA CYS A 204 -6.75 5.63 -15.14
C CYS A 204 -6.23 5.12 -13.80
N VAL A 205 -6.82 5.52 -12.66
CA VAL A 205 -6.34 5.21 -11.31
C VAL A 205 -7.14 4.06 -10.72
N TRP A 206 -6.44 3.01 -10.32
CA TRP A 206 -6.95 1.88 -9.54
C TRP A 206 -6.54 2.05 -8.08
N ASN A 207 -7.50 2.22 -7.20
CA ASN A 207 -7.27 2.24 -5.76
C ASN A 207 -7.59 0.86 -5.17
N ILE A 208 -6.61 0.24 -4.51
CA ILE A 208 -6.66 -1.12 -3.99
C ILE A 208 -6.63 -1.15 -2.46
N ASP A 209 -6.50 0.00 -1.79
CA ASP A 209 -6.70 0.06 -0.34
C ASP A 209 -8.20 -0.07 -0.03
N THR A 210 -8.59 -1.23 0.45
CA THR A 210 -9.98 -1.56 0.78
C THR A 210 -10.25 -1.53 2.28
N GLY A 211 -9.48 -0.71 3.01
CA GLY A 211 -9.70 -0.38 4.40
C GLY A 211 -9.15 -1.40 5.40
N ALA A 212 -8.05 -2.09 5.06
CA ALA A 212 -7.43 -3.11 5.92
C ALA A 212 -7.05 -2.59 7.31
N ALA A 213 -6.64 -1.33 7.42
CA ALA A 213 -6.32 -0.68 8.70
C ALA A 213 -7.51 -0.63 9.69
N PHE A 214 -8.72 -0.71 9.17
CA PHE A 214 -10.00 -0.53 9.88
C PHE A 214 -10.83 -1.83 9.87
N LYS A 215 -12.09 -1.72 9.45
CA LYS A 215 -13.03 -2.85 9.35
C LYS A 215 -13.11 -3.45 7.95
N GLY A 216 -12.23 -3.00 7.05
CA GLY A 216 -12.17 -3.48 5.67
C GLY A 216 -11.33 -4.74 5.51
N LYS A 217 -10.82 -4.93 4.32
CA LYS A 217 -10.18 -6.15 3.85
C LYS A 217 -8.84 -5.85 3.22
N ILE A 218 -7.95 -6.83 3.16
CA ILE A 218 -6.79 -6.79 2.27
C ILE A 218 -7.23 -7.30 0.90
N THR A 219 -6.74 -6.64 -0.15
CA THR A 219 -7.08 -6.98 -1.53
C THR A 219 -5.82 -7.31 -2.34
N ILE A 220 -5.91 -8.33 -3.18
CA ILE A 220 -4.97 -8.66 -4.25
C ILE A 220 -5.73 -8.64 -5.58
N LEU A 221 -5.16 -8.01 -6.61
CA LEU A 221 -5.78 -7.79 -7.91
C LEU A 221 -4.84 -8.21 -9.04
N ASP A 222 -5.33 -9.01 -9.99
CA ASP A 222 -4.64 -9.28 -11.25
C ASP A 222 -4.79 -8.07 -12.19
N ILE A 223 -3.67 -7.43 -12.53
CA ILE A 223 -3.70 -6.21 -13.34
C ILE A 223 -4.09 -6.42 -14.80
N ASN A 224 -4.07 -7.66 -15.29
CA ASN A 224 -4.46 -7.97 -16.66
C ASN A 224 -5.95 -8.28 -16.79
N THR A 225 -6.48 -9.15 -15.91
CA THR A 225 -7.88 -9.55 -15.93
C THR A 225 -8.79 -8.62 -15.13
N LYS A 226 -8.23 -7.85 -14.19
CA LYS A 226 -8.93 -7.03 -13.17
C LYS A 226 -9.76 -7.89 -12.20
N GLU A 227 -9.57 -9.20 -12.20
CA GLU A 227 -10.08 -10.08 -11.15
C GLU A 227 -9.36 -9.79 -9.83
N TYR A 228 -10.08 -9.83 -8.72
CA TYR A 228 -9.50 -9.58 -7.41
C TYR A 228 -10.02 -10.56 -6.36
N TRP A 229 -9.20 -10.81 -5.37
CA TRP A 229 -9.50 -11.62 -4.21
C TRP A 229 -9.29 -10.79 -2.95
N GLN A 230 -10.09 -11.06 -1.94
CA GLN A 230 -10.07 -10.32 -0.69
C GLN A 230 -10.00 -11.27 0.51
N SER A 231 -9.42 -10.78 1.59
CA SER A 231 -9.51 -11.44 2.89
C SER A 231 -10.92 -11.33 3.49
N GLU A 232 -11.15 -11.99 4.61
CA GLU A 232 -12.21 -11.58 5.55
C GLU A 232 -11.93 -10.17 6.07
N CYS A 233 -12.94 -9.52 6.65
CA CYS A 233 -12.74 -8.24 7.32
C CYS A 233 -11.71 -8.37 8.45
N LEU A 234 -10.76 -7.44 8.52
CA LEU A 234 -9.64 -7.57 9.47
C LEU A 234 -10.10 -7.58 10.94
N ASN A 235 -11.15 -6.83 11.26
CA ASN A 235 -11.75 -6.86 12.61
C ASN A 235 -12.39 -8.21 12.97
N GLN A 236 -12.69 -9.07 12.01
CA GLN A 236 -13.15 -10.44 12.26
C GLN A 236 -11.96 -11.40 12.48
N LEU A 237 -10.85 -11.15 11.79
CA LEU A 237 -9.62 -11.93 11.95
C LEU A 237 -8.87 -11.57 13.26
N TYR A 238 -9.07 -10.36 13.76
CA TYR A 238 -8.43 -9.78 14.95
C TYR A 238 -9.51 -9.27 15.93
N PHE A 239 -10.41 -10.16 16.34
CA PHE A 239 -11.62 -9.82 17.11
C PHE A 239 -11.33 -9.20 18.51
N ASP A 240 -10.14 -9.43 19.06
CA ASP A 240 -9.69 -8.86 20.34
C ASP A 240 -8.94 -7.53 20.18
N GLU A 241 -8.79 -7.04 18.94
CA GLU A 241 -8.02 -5.85 18.61
C GLU A 241 -8.92 -4.78 17.97
N LYS A 242 -8.49 -3.52 18.04
CA LYS A 242 -9.28 -2.40 17.50
C LYS A 242 -8.86 -2.00 16.09
N GLY A 243 -7.65 -2.34 15.67
CA GLY A 243 -7.05 -1.75 14.48
C GLY A 243 -6.91 -0.23 14.66
N ARG A 244 -7.20 0.52 13.59
CA ARG A 244 -7.24 2.00 13.62
C ARG A 244 -8.64 2.58 13.88
N ASN A 245 -9.57 1.79 14.46
CA ASN A 245 -10.94 2.24 14.76
C ASN A 245 -11.05 2.98 16.09
#